data_3eedca0daa1b091bdbcfc87abe4781d2
#
_entry.id   3eedca0daa1b091bdbcfc87abe4781d2
#
_cell.length_a   1.000
_cell.length_b   1.000
_cell.length_c   1.000
_cell.angle_alpha   90.00
_cell.angle_beta   90.00
_cell.angle_gamma   90.00
#
_symmetry.space_group_name_H-M   'P 1'
#
loop_
_entity.id
_entity.type
_entity.pdbx_description
1 polymer ?
#
loop_
_entity_poly.entity_id
_entity_poly.type
_entity_poly.pdbx_seq_one_letter_code
_entity_poly.pdbx_strand_id
1 'polypeptide(L)'
;TFDYDTIFTSKTIEALLALLMHSGVDAIAPLQTKREANAVMFALPGVTPEQQTTVDEDWFKKPVQRVATAHFGCTFLRCAALKKTPKPWFLAKANEQGEFTGGHVDEDIAFWRAWESAGNTLGIATHVSVGHAELMITWPSRTTEGGKIQQHTTEYWNSGQQAPEGAWGFVA
;
A
#
# COMPACT_ATOMS: atom_id res chain seq x y z
N THR A 1 -4.79 6.64 10.81
CA THR A 1 -4.53 7.27 9.50
C THR A 1 -5.37 6.59 8.43
N PHE A 2 -5.77 7.34 7.43
CA PHE A 2 -6.49 6.85 6.26
C PHE A 2 -6.04 7.63 5.04
N ASP A 3 -5.72 6.92 3.96
CA ASP A 3 -5.45 7.54 2.67
C ASP A 3 -6.76 7.72 1.90
N TYR A 4 -6.80 8.71 1.02
CA TYR A 4 -7.99 9.11 0.28
C TYR A 4 -8.47 8.05 -0.74
N ASP A 5 -7.60 7.15 -1.15
CA ASP A 5 -7.84 6.07 -2.11
C ASP A 5 -7.98 4.68 -1.46
N THR A 6 -8.08 4.62 -0.14
CA THR A 6 -8.33 3.37 0.59
C THR A 6 -9.83 3.11 0.74
N ILE A 7 -10.26 1.92 0.30
CA ILE A 7 -11.65 1.47 0.39
C ILE A 7 -11.81 0.51 1.55
N PHE A 8 -12.64 0.88 2.51
CA PHE A 8 -12.91 0.11 3.72
C PHE A 8 -14.38 0.23 4.16
N THR A 9 -14.78 -0.57 5.13
CA THR A 9 -16.12 -0.56 5.73
C THR A 9 -16.04 -0.25 7.24
N SER A 10 -17.17 0.03 7.87
CA SER A 10 -17.24 0.16 9.34
C SER A 10 -16.73 -1.09 10.06
N LYS A 11 -17.03 -2.27 9.52
CA LYS A 11 -16.55 -3.55 10.06
C LYS A 11 -15.02 -3.68 10.00
N THR A 12 -14.38 -3.13 8.97
CA THR A 12 -12.92 -3.05 8.88
C THR A 12 -12.35 -2.28 10.05
N ILE A 13 -12.93 -1.11 10.36
CA ILE A 13 -12.51 -0.26 11.48
C ILE A 13 -12.70 -0.96 12.82
N GLU A 14 -13.86 -1.55 13.05
CA GLU A 14 -14.19 -2.28 14.28
C GLU A 14 -13.22 -3.46 14.50
N ALA A 15 -12.95 -4.24 13.47
CA ALA A 15 -12.04 -5.38 13.52
C ALA A 15 -10.60 -4.95 13.84
N LEU A 16 -10.08 -3.92 13.17
CA LEU A 16 -8.74 -3.40 13.42
C LEU A 16 -8.61 -2.85 14.83
N LEU A 17 -9.61 -2.11 15.31
CA LEU A 17 -9.61 -1.58 16.66
C LEU A 17 -9.62 -2.71 17.71
N ALA A 18 -10.46 -3.71 17.54
CA ALA A 18 -10.52 -4.88 18.41
C ALA A 18 -9.18 -5.64 18.42
N LEU A 19 -8.59 -5.88 17.26
CA LEU A 19 -7.28 -6.54 17.16
C LEU A 19 -6.17 -5.71 17.79
N LEU A 20 -6.12 -4.40 17.59
CA LEU A 20 -5.15 -3.53 18.25
C LEU A 20 -5.25 -3.62 19.77
N MET A 21 -6.47 -3.67 20.31
CA MET A 21 -6.68 -3.74 21.76
C MET A 21 -6.17 -5.05 22.37
N HIS A 22 -6.25 -6.17 21.65
CA HIS A 22 -6.02 -7.50 22.22
C HIS A 22 -4.71 -8.19 21.73
N SER A 23 -4.06 -7.71 20.68
CA SER A 23 -2.89 -8.39 20.10
C SER A 23 -1.54 -8.02 20.73
N GLY A 24 -1.51 -7.00 21.59
CA GLY A 24 -0.28 -6.53 22.20
C GLY A 24 0.69 -5.83 21.23
N VAL A 25 0.21 -5.39 20.06
CA VAL A 25 0.97 -4.50 19.17
C VAL A 25 0.66 -3.03 19.47
N ASP A 26 1.57 -2.15 19.10
CA ASP A 26 1.43 -0.70 19.28
C ASP A 26 0.81 -0.02 18.06
N ALA A 27 0.91 -0.65 16.89
CA ALA A 27 0.25 -0.25 15.66
C ALA A 27 -0.27 -1.48 14.91
N ILE A 28 -1.34 -1.30 14.13
CA ILE A 28 -1.93 -2.34 13.28
C ILE A 28 -2.40 -1.75 11.95
N ALA A 29 -2.10 -2.47 10.87
CA ALA A 29 -2.61 -2.20 9.54
C ALA A 29 -3.32 -3.44 8.97
N PRO A 30 -4.30 -3.29 8.07
CA PRO A 30 -4.89 -4.41 7.35
C PRO A 30 -4.00 -4.85 6.19
N LEU A 31 -4.40 -5.92 5.50
CA LEU A 31 -3.81 -6.30 4.22
C LEU A 31 -4.21 -5.30 3.13
N GLN A 32 -3.23 -4.86 2.37
CA GLN A 32 -3.41 -4.07 1.14
C GLN A 32 -2.33 -4.46 0.13
N THR A 33 -2.65 -4.40 -1.15
CA THR A 33 -1.70 -4.59 -2.25
C THR A 33 -1.33 -3.25 -2.89
N LYS A 34 -0.17 -3.21 -3.54
CA LYS A 34 0.21 -2.07 -4.38
C LYS A 34 -0.75 -1.98 -5.56
N ARG A 35 -0.91 -0.76 -6.08
CA ARG A 35 -1.56 -0.56 -7.38
C ARG A 35 -0.72 -1.20 -8.48
N GLU A 36 -1.40 -1.73 -9.51
CA GLU A 36 -0.76 -2.30 -10.71
C GLU A 36 0.26 -3.40 -10.43
N ALA A 37 0.29 -3.98 -9.24
CA ALA A 37 1.26 -4.99 -8.87
C ALA A 37 0.71 -6.04 -7.89
N ASN A 38 1.08 -7.29 -8.12
CA ASN A 38 0.80 -8.40 -7.20
C ASN A 38 1.80 -8.38 -6.02
N ALA A 39 1.86 -7.28 -5.31
CA ALA A 39 2.77 -7.08 -4.20
C ALA A 39 2.04 -6.55 -2.97
N VAL A 40 2.32 -7.12 -1.82
CA VAL A 40 1.80 -6.64 -0.54
C VAL A 40 2.49 -5.33 -0.13
N MET A 41 1.77 -4.50 0.63
CA MET A 41 2.27 -3.21 1.11
C MET A 41 2.79 -3.30 2.56
N PHE A 42 3.54 -4.34 2.85
CA PHE A 42 4.28 -4.48 4.12
C PHE A 42 5.59 -5.23 3.88
N ALA A 43 6.54 -5.11 4.80
CA ALA A 43 7.76 -5.89 4.79
C ALA A 43 7.91 -6.69 6.07
N LEU A 44 8.38 -7.94 5.95
CA LEU A 44 8.74 -8.79 7.09
C LEU A 44 10.06 -8.30 7.71
N PRO A 45 10.30 -8.58 9.01
CA PRO A 45 11.58 -8.28 9.63
C PRO A 45 12.74 -8.92 8.85
N GLY A 46 13.80 -8.15 8.58
CA GLY A 46 14.98 -8.61 7.85
C GLY A 46 14.83 -8.61 6.30
N VAL A 47 13.68 -8.26 5.77
CA VAL A 47 13.48 -8.08 4.31
C VAL A 47 13.91 -6.66 3.92
N THR A 48 14.74 -6.55 2.88
CA THR A 48 15.15 -5.23 2.36
C THR A 48 14.09 -4.63 1.44
N PRO A 49 14.11 -3.31 1.18
CA PRO A 49 13.14 -2.66 0.28
C PRO A 49 13.13 -3.22 -1.15
N GLU A 50 14.28 -3.76 -1.60
CA GLU A 50 14.44 -4.34 -2.94
C GLU A 50 13.86 -5.76 -3.04
N GLN A 51 13.63 -6.40 -1.90
CA GLN A 51 13.08 -7.75 -1.82
C GLN A 51 11.56 -7.68 -1.77
N GLN A 52 10.90 -8.39 -2.67
CA GLN A 52 9.46 -8.55 -2.58
C GLN A 52 9.10 -9.44 -1.39
N THR A 53 8.23 -8.96 -0.50
CA THR A 53 7.71 -9.77 0.59
C THR A 53 6.81 -10.87 0.04
N THR A 54 7.15 -12.10 0.36
CA THR A 54 6.31 -13.28 0.10
C THR A 54 5.92 -13.94 1.41
N VAL A 55 4.70 -14.42 1.48
CA VAL A 55 4.16 -15.13 2.64
C VAL A 55 3.47 -16.42 2.19
N ASP A 56 3.55 -17.46 3.00
CA ASP A 56 2.86 -18.72 2.79
C ASP A 56 1.49 -18.74 3.52
N GLU A 57 0.73 -19.82 3.33
CA GLU A 57 -0.56 -19.99 4.00
C GLU A 57 -0.46 -20.02 5.52
N ASP A 58 0.65 -20.51 6.06
CA ASP A 58 0.86 -20.60 7.51
C ASP A 58 0.95 -19.23 8.17
N TRP A 59 1.38 -18.23 7.40
CA TRP A 59 1.44 -16.84 7.86
C TRP A 59 0.05 -16.30 8.23
N PHE A 60 -1.00 -16.77 7.55
CA PHE A 60 -2.38 -16.35 7.79
C PHE A 60 -3.08 -17.06 8.96
N LYS A 61 -2.45 -18.07 9.58
CA LYS A 61 -3.06 -18.80 10.71
C LYS A 61 -3.22 -17.96 11.97
N LYS A 62 -2.41 -16.95 12.17
CA LYS A 62 -2.52 -16.02 13.30
C LYS A 62 -3.25 -14.75 12.87
N PRO A 63 -4.19 -14.24 13.68
CA PRO A 63 -4.98 -13.05 13.30
C PRO A 63 -4.14 -11.76 13.20
N VAL A 64 -2.98 -11.72 13.84
CA VAL A 64 -2.01 -10.62 13.74
C VAL A 64 -0.60 -11.17 13.62
N GLN A 65 0.13 -10.69 12.64
CA GLN A 65 1.54 -11.02 12.41
C GLN A 65 2.42 -9.78 12.55
N ARG A 66 3.60 -9.94 13.14
CA ARG A 66 4.59 -8.86 13.27
C ARG A 66 5.23 -8.57 11.93
N VAL A 67 5.38 -7.28 11.63
CA VAL A 67 6.02 -6.78 10.41
C VAL A 67 6.97 -5.63 10.74
N ALA A 68 7.91 -5.34 9.83
CA ALA A 68 8.85 -4.22 9.97
C ALA A 68 8.25 -2.91 9.46
N THR A 69 7.52 -2.95 8.35
CA THR A 69 6.85 -1.80 7.73
C THR A 69 5.46 -2.18 7.27
N ALA A 70 4.59 -1.19 7.14
CA ALA A 70 3.26 -1.32 6.52
C ALA A 70 2.88 0.00 5.85
N HIS A 71 1.83 -0.03 5.03
CA HIS A 71 1.22 1.16 4.45
C HIS A 71 0.45 1.98 5.49
N PHE A 72 0.17 3.24 5.17
CA PHE A 72 -0.66 4.12 6.00
C PHE A 72 -2.10 4.27 5.49
N GLY A 73 -2.49 3.51 4.48
CA GLY A 73 -3.83 3.54 3.89
C GLY A 73 -4.96 3.41 4.91
N CYS A 74 -4.81 2.50 5.86
CA CYS A 74 -5.74 2.34 6.98
C CYS A 74 -4.99 1.79 8.19
N THR A 75 -4.30 2.65 8.95
CA THR A 75 -3.42 2.23 10.04
C THR A 75 -3.83 2.88 11.36
N PHE A 76 -3.94 2.04 12.39
CA PHE A 76 -4.21 2.46 13.76
C PHE A 76 -2.93 2.42 14.59
N LEU A 77 -2.67 3.49 15.33
CA LEU A 77 -1.51 3.63 16.21
C LEU A 77 -1.96 3.98 17.62
N ARG A 78 -1.33 3.39 18.63
CA ARG A 78 -1.48 3.82 20.00
C ARG A 78 -0.82 5.17 20.21
N CYS A 79 -1.56 6.17 20.67
CA CYS A 79 -1.02 7.51 20.91
C CYS A 79 0.16 7.51 21.89
N ALA A 80 0.18 6.59 22.87
CA ALA A 80 1.29 6.47 23.82
C ALA A 80 2.59 6.02 23.11
N ALA A 81 2.51 5.11 22.15
CA ALA A 81 3.64 4.66 21.34
C ALA A 81 4.11 5.77 20.38
N LEU A 82 3.16 6.45 19.74
CA LEU A 82 3.47 7.58 18.86
C LEU A 82 4.26 8.68 19.58
N LYS A 83 3.90 8.97 20.84
CA LYS A 83 4.63 9.96 21.67
C LYS A 83 6.07 9.57 21.96
N LYS A 84 6.40 8.28 21.96
CA LYS A 84 7.77 7.77 22.15
C LYS A 84 8.60 7.82 20.86
N THR A 85 7.94 7.83 19.70
CA THR A 85 8.61 7.82 18.41
C THR A 85 9.29 9.17 18.14
N PRO A 86 10.60 9.18 17.86
CA PRO A 86 11.35 10.43 17.60
C PRO A 86 10.77 11.22 16.42
N LYS A 87 10.76 12.54 16.56
CA LYS A 87 10.44 13.46 15.47
C LYS A 87 11.71 13.82 14.69
N PRO A 88 11.61 14.26 13.42
CA PRO A 88 10.40 14.46 12.65
C PRO A 88 9.78 13.14 12.18
N TRP A 89 8.44 13.08 12.12
CA TRP A 89 7.72 11.95 11.55
C TRP A 89 7.55 12.15 10.04
N PHE A 90 7.51 11.04 9.27
CA PHE A 90 7.28 11.06 7.82
C PHE A 90 8.29 11.94 7.07
N LEU A 91 9.55 11.83 7.40
CA LEU A 91 10.64 12.51 6.70
C LEU A 91 11.37 11.50 5.81
N ALA A 92 11.16 11.61 4.51
CA ALA A 92 11.92 10.85 3.51
C ALA A 92 13.42 11.14 3.63
N LYS A 93 14.27 10.16 3.33
CA LYS A 93 15.72 10.31 3.35
C LYS A 93 16.27 10.06 1.95
N ALA A 94 17.07 11.00 1.46
CA ALA A 94 17.78 10.85 0.21
C ALA A 94 18.71 9.63 0.22
N ASN A 95 19.04 9.10 -0.94
CA ASN A 95 20.05 8.07 -1.13
C ASN A 95 21.47 8.64 -0.84
N GLU A 96 22.49 7.83 -1.01
CA GLU A 96 23.89 8.22 -0.76
C GLU A 96 24.37 9.38 -1.67
N GLN A 97 23.72 9.56 -2.83
CA GLN A 97 24.00 10.64 -3.77
C GLN A 97 23.24 11.93 -3.44
N GLY A 98 22.40 11.94 -2.40
CA GLY A 98 21.57 13.07 -2.02
C GLY A 98 20.28 13.22 -2.84
N GLU A 99 19.86 12.19 -3.56
CA GLU A 99 18.70 12.19 -4.45
C GLU A 99 17.51 11.44 -3.83
N PHE A 100 16.29 11.83 -4.22
CA PHE A 100 15.04 11.16 -3.87
C PHE A 100 14.55 10.22 -5.00
N THR A 101 15.50 9.62 -5.71
CA THR A 101 15.31 8.61 -6.75
C THR A 101 16.05 7.34 -6.33
N GLY A 102 15.74 6.21 -6.85
CA GLY A 102 16.32 4.89 -6.58
C GLY A 102 17.21 4.75 -5.33
N GLY A 103 16.80 3.93 -4.39
CA GLY A 103 17.54 3.71 -3.14
C GLY A 103 17.32 4.76 -2.03
N HIS A 104 16.46 5.75 -2.24
CA HIS A 104 16.01 6.63 -1.15
C HIS A 104 15.10 5.87 -0.17
N VAL A 105 14.89 6.43 1.01
CA VAL A 105 13.98 5.88 2.01
C VAL A 105 12.72 6.74 2.03
N ASP A 106 11.61 6.17 1.62
CA ASP A 106 10.30 6.80 1.68
C ASP A 106 9.93 7.22 3.10
N GLU A 107 9.07 8.22 3.21
CA GLU A 107 8.59 8.77 4.48
C GLU A 107 7.92 7.72 5.37
N ASP A 108 7.16 6.81 4.80
CA ASP A 108 6.51 5.70 5.52
C ASP A 108 7.54 4.73 6.11
N ILE A 109 8.52 4.33 5.30
CA ILE A 109 9.61 3.45 5.75
C ILE A 109 10.46 4.14 6.82
N ALA A 110 10.76 5.44 6.64
CA ALA A 110 11.50 6.22 7.62
C ALA A 110 10.75 6.30 8.96
N PHE A 111 9.42 6.47 8.93
CA PHE A 111 8.58 6.46 10.12
C PHE A 111 8.63 5.09 10.83
N TRP A 112 8.45 3.98 10.11
CA TRP A 112 8.46 2.65 10.71
C TRP A 112 9.80 2.27 11.31
N ARG A 113 10.90 2.69 10.71
CA ARG A 113 12.25 2.53 11.29
C ARG A 113 12.40 3.31 12.59
N ALA A 114 11.88 4.54 12.66
CA ALA A 114 11.87 5.33 13.89
C ALA A 114 10.95 4.73 14.96
N TRP A 115 9.80 4.17 14.54
CA TRP A 115 8.85 3.45 15.39
C TRP A 115 9.50 2.24 16.07
N GLU A 116 10.16 1.39 15.28
CA GLU A 116 10.87 0.23 15.79
C GLU A 116 12.03 0.62 16.70
N SER A 117 12.81 1.64 16.36
CA SER A 117 13.92 2.12 17.19
C SER A 117 13.47 2.67 18.54
N ALA A 118 12.23 3.12 18.66
CA ALA A 118 11.59 3.50 19.93
C ALA A 118 11.08 2.31 20.75
N GLY A 119 11.31 1.07 20.29
CA GLY A 119 10.83 -0.16 20.93
C GLY A 119 9.36 -0.44 20.70
N ASN A 120 8.70 0.27 19.80
CA ASN A 120 7.31 0.05 19.47
C ASN A 120 7.16 -1.08 18.43
N THR A 121 5.97 -1.64 18.34
CA THR A 121 5.69 -2.82 17.55
C THR A 121 4.56 -2.59 16.55
N LEU A 122 4.70 -3.18 15.34
CA LEU A 122 3.74 -3.11 14.27
C LEU A 122 3.24 -4.50 13.90
N GLY A 123 1.96 -4.61 13.60
CA GLY A 123 1.34 -5.85 13.13
C GLY A 123 0.45 -5.64 11.91
N ILE A 124 0.31 -6.71 11.12
CA ILE A 124 -0.70 -6.83 10.07
C ILE A 124 -1.85 -7.69 10.58
N ALA A 125 -3.08 -7.19 10.44
CA ALA A 125 -4.30 -7.96 10.64
C ALA A 125 -4.51 -8.88 9.43
N THR A 126 -4.16 -10.15 9.55
CA THR A 126 -4.07 -11.09 8.42
C THR A 126 -5.41 -11.45 7.80
N HIS A 127 -6.52 -11.26 8.52
CA HIS A 127 -7.88 -11.55 8.05
C HIS A 127 -8.71 -10.28 7.80
N VAL A 128 -8.08 -9.12 7.81
CA VAL A 128 -8.72 -7.84 7.50
C VAL A 128 -8.03 -7.24 6.28
N SER A 129 -8.80 -6.95 5.25
CA SER A 129 -8.29 -6.35 4.02
C SER A 129 -8.97 -5.02 3.73
N VAL A 130 -8.26 -4.17 3.01
CA VAL A 130 -8.78 -2.92 2.42
C VAL A 130 -8.46 -2.89 0.93
N GLY A 131 -9.34 -2.26 0.16
CA GLY A 131 -9.11 -2.02 -1.26
C GLY A 131 -8.20 -0.81 -1.46
N HIS A 132 -7.51 -0.80 -2.61
CA HIS A 132 -6.76 0.35 -3.11
C HIS A 132 -7.47 0.85 -4.37
N ALA A 133 -8.02 2.05 -4.33
CA ALA A 133 -8.74 2.61 -5.47
C ALA A 133 -7.76 2.95 -6.61
N GLU A 134 -8.13 2.59 -7.82
CA GLU A 134 -7.34 2.83 -9.01
C GLU A 134 -8.21 3.46 -10.10
N LEU A 135 -7.63 4.34 -10.89
CA LEU A 135 -8.29 4.89 -12.07
C LEU A 135 -8.07 3.96 -13.25
N MET A 136 -9.13 3.75 -14.02
CA MET A 136 -9.08 2.93 -15.24
C MET A 136 -9.49 3.78 -16.43
N ILE A 137 -8.83 3.55 -17.57
CA ILE A 137 -9.16 4.17 -18.86
C ILE A 137 -9.71 3.07 -19.77
N THR A 138 -10.84 3.35 -20.39
CA THR A 138 -11.42 2.53 -21.44
C THR A 138 -11.22 3.19 -22.79
N TRP A 139 -10.50 2.51 -23.69
CA TRP A 139 -10.21 3.02 -25.03
C TRP A 139 -11.21 2.49 -26.05
N PRO A 140 -11.67 3.30 -27.01
CA PRO A 140 -12.46 2.81 -28.13
C PRO A 140 -11.60 2.03 -29.12
N SER A 141 -12.22 1.09 -29.84
CA SER A 141 -11.58 0.35 -30.91
C SER A 141 -11.34 1.23 -32.16
N ARG A 142 -10.28 0.95 -32.91
CA ARG A 142 -10.05 1.56 -34.25
C ARG A 142 -11.00 0.99 -35.30
N THR A 143 -11.55 -0.20 -35.09
CA THR A 143 -12.44 -0.87 -36.02
C THR A 143 -13.88 -0.78 -35.55
N THR A 144 -14.78 -0.58 -36.51
CA THR A 144 -16.22 -0.66 -36.26
C THR A 144 -16.74 -1.96 -36.86
N GLU A 145 -17.17 -2.90 -36.04
CA GLU A 145 -17.89 -4.08 -36.47
C GLU A 145 -19.40 -3.79 -36.49
N GLY A 146 -20.05 -4.04 -37.61
CA GLY A 146 -21.48 -3.74 -37.77
C GLY A 146 -21.84 -2.26 -37.63
N GLY A 147 -20.92 -1.35 -37.89
CA GLY A 147 -21.11 0.11 -37.77
C GLY A 147 -21.15 0.65 -36.35
N LYS A 148 -20.72 -0.14 -35.35
CA LYS A 148 -20.65 0.29 -33.95
C LYS A 148 -19.21 0.37 -33.47
N ILE A 149 -18.85 1.47 -32.83
CA ILE A 149 -17.60 1.60 -32.10
C ILE A 149 -17.66 0.68 -30.89
N GLN A 150 -16.66 -0.14 -30.69
CA GLN A 150 -16.57 -1.07 -29.59
C GLN A 150 -15.49 -0.62 -28.58
N GLN A 151 -15.57 -1.11 -27.38
CA GLN A 151 -14.50 -0.98 -26.40
C GLN A 151 -13.31 -1.85 -26.86
N HIS A 152 -12.13 -1.26 -26.95
CA HIS A 152 -10.91 -1.98 -27.32
C HIS A 152 -10.28 -2.63 -26.09
N THR A 153 -9.88 -1.82 -25.12
CA THR A 153 -9.23 -2.30 -23.90
C THR A 153 -9.54 -1.38 -22.72
N THR A 154 -9.35 -1.93 -21.55
CA THR A 154 -9.39 -1.19 -20.28
C THR A 154 -8.04 -1.37 -19.60
N GLU A 155 -7.40 -0.29 -19.27
CA GLU A 155 -6.08 -0.24 -18.65
C GLU A 155 -6.11 0.60 -17.38
N TYR A 156 -5.20 0.33 -16.45
CA TYR A 156 -4.97 1.24 -15.34
C TYR A 156 -4.43 2.57 -15.86
N TRP A 157 -4.95 3.66 -15.32
CA TRP A 157 -4.50 4.99 -15.71
C TRP A 157 -3.09 5.25 -15.15
N ASN A 158 -2.20 5.67 -16.03
CA ASN A 158 -0.87 6.11 -15.68
C ASN A 158 -0.60 7.49 -16.32
N SER A 159 -0.01 8.41 -15.57
CA SER A 159 0.30 9.75 -16.08
C SER A 159 1.24 9.69 -17.28
N GLY A 160 0.86 10.34 -18.36
CA GLY A 160 1.61 10.32 -19.63
C GLY A 160 1.31 9.12 -20.54
N GLN A 161 0.38 8.25 -20.15
CA GLN A 161 -0.06 7.12 -20.96
C GLN A 161 -0.65 7.59 -22.29
N GLN A 162 -0.23 6.93 -23.36
CA GLN A 162 -0.77 7.12 -24.71
C GLN A 162 -1.78 6.03 -25.05
N ALA A 163 -2.64 6.30 -26.05
CA ALA A 163 -3.56 5.29 -26.54
C ALA A 163 -2.78 4.06 -27.02
N PRO A 164 -3.16 2.83 -26.59
CA PRO A 164 -2.49 1.60 -26.98
C PRO A 164 -2.67 1.35 -28.49
N GLU A 165 -1.81 0.49 -29.03
CA GLU A 165 -1.94 0.04 -30.42
C GLU A 165 -3.32 -0.62 -30.63
N GLY A 166 -4.01 -0.28 -31.70
CA GLY A 166 -5.37 -0.77 -31.97
C GLY A 166 -6.50 0.07 -31.38
N ALA A 167 -6.22 0.94 -30.43
CA ALA A 167 -7.20 1.90 -29.96
C ALA A 167 -7.46 3.00 -30.99
N TRP A 168 -8.66 3.58 -30.95
CA TRP A 168 -9.01 4.76 -31.72
C TRP A 168 -8.35 5.98 -31.09
N GLY A 169 -7.13 6.31 -31.52
CA GLY A 169 -6.39 7.47 -31.04
C GLY A 169 -6.65 8.71 -31.86
N PHE A 170 -6.41 9.87 -31.27
CA PHE A 170 -6.26 11.10 -32.03
C PHE A 170 -4.97 10.98 -32.87
N VAL A 171 -5.12 11.13 -34.19
CA VAL A 171 -3.96 11.37 -35.07
C VAL A 171 -3.67 12.86 -34.89
N ALA A 172 -2.54 13.17 -34.25
CA ALA A 172 -2.02 14.52 -34.16
C ALA A 172 -1.50 14.99 -35.54
#